data_eb65df889a03788cc58e542194744d2e
#
_entry.id   eb65df889a03788cc58e542194744d2e
#
_cell.length_a   1.000
_cell.length_b   1.000
_cell.length_c   1.000
_cell.angle_alpha   90.00
_cell.angle_beta   90.00
_cell.angle_gamma   90.00
#
_symmetry.space_group_name_H-M   'P 1'
#
loop_
_entity.id
_entity.type
_entity.pdbx_description
1 polymer ?
#
loop_
_entity_poly.entity_id
_entity_poly.type
_entity_poly.pdbx_seq_one_letter_code
_entity_poly.pdbx_strand_id
1 'polypeptide(L)'
;MTNEHQGQHYLAALQQRFPAALLAAEWQTADQLTVTVKLNALPEVVEWLYYQQGGWLSVLFGNDERTLCGNYALYYVLSMEQGTKCWITVRAEVDAQTLEFPSVTPRVPAAVWGEREVRDMYGLRPIGLPDERRLVLPDDWPDDLHPLRKDAMDYRQRPAPTTDVETYPFQSLAGSKANVVPIGPLHITSDEPGHFRLFVDGEDIIDADYRLFYVHRGMEKLAETRMGYNEVTFLSDRVCGICGFTHSVAYTSSVENAMGIQVPERAQMIRSILLEVERLHSHLLNLGLACHFVGFDSGFMQFFRVREQSMKMAEILTGARKTYGLNLIGGIRRDIMKDDMLQTLRLAAQMRSELVDLVDILLSTPNTEQRSVGVGRLDPQVARDYSNVGPMIRGSGHRRDTRLDHPFAGYAKLPVELCVEDGCDVYSRLKVRIHEVFNSLGIIEFGLQSLPSGPLAVDGFTYIPHSFALGFAEAPRGDDIHWSMTGDNQKLFRWRCRAATYANWPTLRYMLRGNTVSDAPLIIGSLDPCYSCTDRMTIVDVRKRQSIIVPYKEIERYGIERKNKPF
;
A
#
# COMPACT_ATOMS: atom_id res chain seq x y z
N MET A 1 -34.41 9.83 -11.55
CA MET A 1 -33.71 8.59 -11.93
C MET A 1 -33.42 7.86 -10.64
N THR A 2 -34.00 6.69 -10.42
CA THR A 2 -33.68 5.84 -9.26
C THR A 2 -32.18 5.52 -9.34
N ASN A 3 -31.40 5.94 -8.33
CA ASN A 3 -30.01 5.52 -8.19
C ASN A 3 -30.00 3.99 -7.98
N GLU A 4 -29.93 3.23 -9.07
CA GLU A 4 -29.62 1.81 -8.95
C GLU A 4 -28.18 1.70 -8.45
N HIS A 5 -27.99 1.05 -7.30
CA HIS A 5 -26.67 0.80 -6.75
C HIS A 5 -25.88 -0.11 -7.69
N GLN A 6 -24.64 0.27 -7.97
CA GLN A 6 -23.72 -0.58 -8.71
C GLN A 6 -23.48 -1.86 -7.88
N GLY A 7 -23.56 -3.02 -8.52
CA GLY A 7 -23.38 -4.29 -7.80
C GLY A 7 -24.61 -4.86 -7.10
N GLN A 8 -25.82 -4.35 -7.35
CA GLN A 8 -27.06 -4.91 -6.80
C GLN A 8 -27.22 -6.42 -7.11
N HIS A 9 -26.72 -6.89 -8.25
CA HIS A 9 -26.71 -8.29 -8.62
C HIS A 9 -25.86 -9.17 -7.68
N TYR A 10 -24.72 -8.64 -7.15
CA TYR A 10 -23.92 -9.36 -6.16
C TYR A 10 -24.68 -9.52 -4.84
N LEU A 11 -25.40 -8.48 -4.41
CA LEU A 11 -26.26 -8.57 -3.22
C LEU A 11 -27.34 -9.63 -3.41
N ALA A 12 -28.03 -9.64 -4.56
CA ALA A 12 -29.05 -10.65 -4.87
C ALA A 12 -28.46 -12.08 -4.89
N ALA A 13 -27.26 -12.25 -5.48
CA ALA A 13 -26.57 -13.53 -5.52
C ALA A 13 -26.13 -14.00 -4.12
N LEU A 14 -25.66 -13.08 -3.25
CA LEU A 14 -25.34 -13.37 -1.85
C LEU A 14 -26.59 -13.80 -1.07
N GLN A 15 -27.70 -13.09 -1.24
CA GLN A 15 -29.00 -13.43 -0.60
C GLN A 15 -29.52 -14.81 -1.04
N GLN A 16 -29.36 -15.15 -2.31
CA GLN A 16 -29.74 -16.45 -2.84
C GLN A 16 -28.84 -17.58 -2.36
N ARG A 17 -27.50 -17.35 -2.35
CA ARG A 17 -26.50 -18.37 -2.03
C ARG A 17 -26.37 -18.62 -0.54
N PHE A 18 -26.44 -17.57 0.28
CA PHE A 18 -26.18 -17.58 1.71
C PHE A 18 -27.33 -16.99 2.55
N PRO A 19 -28.59 -17.39 2.33
CA PRO A 19 -29.76 -16.76 2.97
C PRO A 19 -29.73 -16.86 4.50
N ALA A 20 -29.13 -17.94 5.05
CA ALA A 20 -29.06 -18.16 6.50
C ALA A 20 -27.81 -17.49 7.14
N ALA A 21 -26.85 -17.05 6.34
CA ALA A 21 -25.61 -16.45 6.82
C ALA A 21 -25.62 -14.93 6.76
N LEU A 22 -26.33 -14.33 5.82
CA LEU A 22 -26.42 -12.88 5.66
C LEU A 22 -27.33 -12.29 6.76
N LEU A 23 -26.77 -11.36 7.53
CA LEU A 23 -27.47 -10.70 8.64
C LEU A 23 -27.96 -9.30 8.27
N ALA A 24 -27.15 -8.53 7.52
CA ALA A 24 -27.48 -7.17 7.09
C ALA A 24 -26.73 -6.82 5.79
N ALA A 25 -27.24 -5.83 5.08
CA ALA A 25 -26.58 -5.23 3.94
C ALA A 25 -26.82 -3.71 3.94
N GLU A 26 -25.76 -2.94 3.72
CA GLU A 26 -25.78 -1.48 3.77
C GLU A 26 -24.92 -0.89 2.64
N TRP A 27 -25.42 0.14 1.98
CA TRP A 27 -24.70 0.89 0.96
C TRP A 27 -24.13 2.17 1.56
N GLN A 28 -22.79 2.33 1.54
CA GLN A 28 -22.14 3.56 1.95
C GLN A 28 -22.12 4.60 0.83
N THR A 29 -21.93 4.12 -0.41
CA THR A 29 -22.00 4.93 -1.64
C THR A 29 -22.72 4.13 -2.72
N ALA A 30 -22.87 4.68 -3.93
CA ALA A 30 -23.52 3.97 -5.03
C ALA A 30 -22.79 2.67 -5.44
N ASP A 31 -21.48 2.59 -5.15
CA ASP A 31 -20.57 1.50 -5.55
C ASP A 31 -19.90 0.78 -4.37
N GLN A 32 -20.25 1.10 -3.11
CA GLN A 32 -19.69 0.45 -1.91
C GLN A 32 -20.78 -0.22 -1.09
N LEU A 33 -20.76 -1.53 -1.07
CA LEU A 33 -21.68 -2.38 -0.32
C LEU A 33 -20.97 -3.03 0.87
N THR A 34 -21.51 -2.89 2.07
CA THR A 34 -21.12 -3.69 3.23
C THR A 34 -22.18 -4.74 3.53
N VAL A 35 -21.76 -6.00 3.59
CA VAL A 35 -22.62 -7.13 4.02
C VAL A 35 -22.12 -7.69 5.34
N THR A 36 -23.00 -7.76 6.33
CA THR A 36 -22.68 -8.38 7.62
C THR A 36 -23.12 -9.84 7.58
N VAL A 37 -22.20 -10.75 7.92
CA VAL A 37 -22.43 -12.19 7.89
C VAL A 37 -22.18 -12.84 9.24
N LYS A 38 -22.77 -14.02 9.46
CA LYS A 38 -22.44 -14.86 10.61
C LYS A 38 -20.96 -15.26 10.56
N LEU A 39 -20.29 -15.21 11.69
CA LEU A 39 -18.86 -15.47 11.81
C LEU A 39 -18.41 -16.82 11.23
N ASN A 40 -19.20 -17.87 11.48
CA ASN A 40 -18.88 -19.22 10.98
C ASN A 40 -19.00 -19.36 9.45
N ALA A 41 -19.74 -18.48 8.78
CA ALA A 41 -19.87 -18.47 7.32
C ALA A 41 -18.83 -17.59 6.62
N LEU A 42 -18.08 -16.79 7.37
CA LEU A 42 -17.12 -15.82 6.84
C LEU A 42 -16.13 -16.43 5.81
N PRO A 43 -15.47 -17.58 6.09
CA PRO A 43 -14.52 -18.14 5.12
C PRO A 43 -15.17 -18.57 3.80
N GLU A 44 -16.37 -19.14 3.86
CA GLU A 44 -17.08 -19.61 2.66
C GLU A 44 -17.58 -18.43 1.81
N VAL A 45 -18.10 -17.38 2.45
CA VAL A 45 -18.59 -16.18 1.75
C VAL A 45 -17.43 -15.45 1.06
N VAL A 46 -16.30 -15.27 1.75
CA VAL A 46 -15.12 -14.60 1.18
C VAL A 46 -14.52 -15.43 0.05
N GLU A 47 -14.38 -16.74 0.20
CA GLU A 47 -13.90 -17.65 -0.85
C GLU A 47 -14.80 -17.59 -2.10
N TRP A 48 -16.11 -17.59 -1.92
CA TRP A 48 -17.08 -17.53 -3.01
C TRP A 48 -16.99 -16.21 -3.78
N LEU A 49 -16.93 -15.08 -3.08
CA LEU A 49 -16.73 -13.76 -3.70
C LEU A 49 -15.39 -13.69 -4.42
N TYR A 50 -14.35 -14.27 -3.83
CA TYR A 50 -12.99 -14.22 -4.35
C TYR A 50 -12.82 -15.03 -5.64
N TYR A 51 -13.12 -16.33 -5.60
CA TYR A 51 -12.89 -17.22 -6.73
C TYR A 51 -14.06 -17.33 -7.69
N GLN A 52 -15.28 -17.40 -7.21
CA GLN A 52 -16.45 -17.66 -8.07
C GLN A 52 -17.05 -16.38 -8.63
N GLN A 53 -16.94 -15.27 -7.93
CA GLN A 53 -17.38 -13.96 -8.42
C GLN A 53 -16.25 -13.09 -8.95
N GLY A 54 -15.00 -13.60 -8.96
CA GLY A 54 -13.84 -12.90 -9.49
C GLY A 54 -13.37 -11.70 -8.66
N GLY A 55 -13.80 -11.59 -7.40
CA GLY A 55 -13.42 -10.52 -6.49
C GLY A 55 -11.92 -10.55 -6.16
N TRP A 56 -11.34 -9.42 -5.82
CA TRP A 56 -9.94 -9.23 -5.47
C TRP A 56 -9.84 -8.72 -4.04
N LEU A 57 -9.21 -9.49 -3.13
CA LEU A 57 -9.11 -9.09 -1.72
C LEU A 57 -8.15 -7.92 -1.57
N SER A 58 -8.70 -6.71 -1.47
CA SER A 58 -7.92 -5.47 -1.45
C SER A 58 -7.40 -5.13 -0.06
N VAL A 59 -8.20 -5.30 0.99
CA VAL A 59 -7.74 -5.10 2.37
C VAL A 59 -8.54 -5.95 3.35
N LEU A 60 -7.86 -6.38 4.42
CA LEU A 60 -8.44 -7.02 5.59
C LEU A 60 -7.97 -6.30 6.84
N PHE A 61 -8.86 -6.08 7.80
CA PHE A 61 -8.52 -5.44 9.07
C PHE A 61 -9.55 -5.73 10.16
N GLY A 62 -9.14 -5.47 11.41
CA GLY A 62 -10.02 -5.49 12.57
C GLY A 62 -10.43 -4.09 13.00
N ASN A 63 -11.53 -4.01 13.74
CA ASN A 63 -11.99 -2.82 14.42
C ASN A 63 -12.50 -3.17 15.83
N ASP A 64 -12.14 -2.36 16.82
CA ASP A 64 -12.66 -2.49 18.17
C ASP A 64 -13.98 -1.73 18.28
N GLU A 65 -15.08 -2.43 18.08
CA GLU A 65 -16.45 -1.90 18.12
C GLU A 65 -17.17 -2.23 19.42
N ARG A 66 -16.44 -2.61 20.48
CA ARG A 66 -17.04 -2.95 21.79
C ARG A 66 -17.88 -1.82 22.36
N THR A 67 -17.55 -0.57 22.10
CA THR A 67 -18.34 0.60 22.51
C THR A 67 -19.58 0.83 21.65
N LEU A 68 -19.66 0.26 20.45
CA LEU A 68 -20.77 0.42 19.50
C LEU A 68 -21.75 -0.76 19.56
N CYS A 69 -21.23 -2.00 19.53
CA CYS A 69 -22.05 -3.20 19.50
C CYS A 69 -21.68 -4.28 20.54
N GLY A 70 -20.69 -4.02 21.40
CA GLY A 70 -20.23 -4.99 22.41
C GLY A 70 -19.15 -5.96 21.91
N ASN A 71 -18.88 -6.01 20.63
CA ASN A 71 -17.99 -6.98 19.98
C ASN A 71 -16.85 -6.29 19.22
N TYR A 72 -15.87 -7.08 18.78
CA TYR A 72 -14.94 -6.69 17.72
C TYR A 72 -15.57 -6.95 16.36
N ALA A 73 -15.06 -6.30 15.31
CA ALA A 73 -15.49 -6.57 13.94
C ALA A 73 -14.27 -6.83 13.03
N LEU A 74 -14.47 -7.72 12.07
CA LEU A 74 -13.56 -8.00 10.97
C LEU A 74 -14.16 -7.49 9.67
N TYR A 75 -13.32 -6.94 8.81
CA TYR A 75 -13.67 -6.35 7.53
C TYR A 75 -12.80 -6.95 6.43
N TYR A 76 -13.40 -7.63 5.47
CA TYR A 76 -12.75 -8.16 4.27
C TYR A 76 -13.29 -7.40 3.07
N VAL A 77 -12.49 -6.53 2.48
CA VAL A 77 -12.87 -5.67 1.37
C VAL A 77 -12.41 -6.27 0.06
N LEU A 78 -13.36 -6.54 -0.83
CA LEU A 78 -13.09 -7.09 -2.16
C LEU A 78 -13.43 -6.04 -3.22
N SER A 79 -12.51 -5.87 -4.18
CA SER A 79 -12.76 -5.17 -5.44
C SER A 79 -13.42 -6.13 -6.42
N MET A 80 -14.58 -5.78 -6.92
CA MET A 80 -15.33 -6.54 -7.92
C MET A 80 -15.15 -5.84 -9.27
N GLU A 81 -14.37 -6.46 -10.16
CA GLU A 81 -13.93 -5.84 -11.42
C GLU A 81 -14.59 -6.45 -12.66
N GLN A 82 -15.35 -7.53 -12.47
CA GLN A 82 -16.08 -8.19 -13.54
C GLN A 82 -17.53 -7.68 -13.62
N GLY A 83 -17.97 -7.33 -14.81
CA GLY A 83 -19.33 -6.79 -15.00
C GLY A 83 -19.50 -5.37 -14.44
N THR A 84 -20.46 -5.17 -13.57
CA THR A 84 -20.67 -3.89 -12.89
C THR A 84 -19.69 -3.77 -11.73
N LYS A 85 -18.78 -2.82 -11.82
CA LYS A 85 -17.66 -2.64 -10.88
C LYS A 85 -18.15 -2.03 -9.56
N CYS A 86 -17.79 -2.64 -8.45
CA CYS A 86 -18.14 -2.16 -7.11
C CYS A 86 -17.17 -2.70 -6.06
N TRP A 87 -17.26 -2.17 -4.85
CA TRP A 87 -16.56 -2.68 -3.67
C TRP A 87 -17.53 -3.44 -2.78
N ILE A 88 -17.16 -4.65 -2.37
CA ILE A 88 -17.94 -5.44 -1.41
C ILE A 88 -17.10 -5.64 -0.16
N THR A 89 -17.61 -5.16 0.96
CA THR A 89 -17.03 -5.37 2.29
C THR A 89 -17.82 -6.46 3.00
N VAL A 90 -17.17 -7.57 3.34
CA VAL A 90 -17.74 -8.60 4.20
C VAL A 90 -17.35 -8.30 5.63
N ARG A 91 -18.34 -7.93 6.47
CA ARG A 91 -18.18 -7.66 7.89
C ARG A 91 -18.65 -8.86 8.71
N ALA A 92 -17.89 -9.25 9.73
CA ALA A 92 -18.29 -10.25 10.70
C ALA A 92 -17.91 -9.81 12.12
N GLU A 93 -18.79 -10.07 13.09
CA GLU A 93 -18.53 -9.76 14.49
C GLU A 93 -17.79 -10.91 15.18
N VAL A 94 -16.81 -10.56 16.02
CA VAL A 94 -16.05 -11.49 16.85
C VAL A 94 -16.37 -11.20 18.31
N ASP A 95 -16.83 -12.21 19.02
CA ASP A 95 -17.18 -12.11 20.44
C ASP A 95 -16.00 -11.64 21.29
N ALA A 96 -16.24 -10.62 22.12
CA ALA A 96 -15.22 -9.97 22.94
C ALA A 96 -14.65 -10.87 24.06
N GLN A 97 -15.26 -12.00 24.35
CA GLN A 97 -14.79 -12.94 25.38
C GLN A 97 -13.96 -14.07 24.77
N THR A 98 -14.42 -14.67 23.67
CA THR A 98 -13.73 -15.78 23.02
C THR A 98 -12.53 -15.31 22.20
N LEU A 99 -12.65 -14.14 21.56
CA LEU A 99 -11.64 -13.56 20.67
C LEU A 99 -11.23 -14.47 19.49
N GLU A 100 -12.05 -15.45 19.15
CA GLU A 100 -11.76 -16.45 18.13
C GLU A 100 -12.61 -16.25 16.89
N PHE A 101 -11.99 -16.51 15.73
CA PHE A 101 -12.70 -16.54 14.45
C PHE A 101 -12.10 -17.58 13.50
N PRO A 102 -12.88 -18.16 12.58
CA PRO A 102 -12.35 -19.10 11.60
C PRO A 102 -11.48 -18.36 10.58
N SER A 103 -10.23 -18.83 10.37
CA SER A 103 -9.31 -18.27 9.40
C SER A 103 -9.82 -18.42 7.96
N VAL A 104 -9.74 -17.37 7.19
CA VAL A 104 -10.00 -17.35 5.74
C VAL A 104 -8.76 -17.78 4.94
N THR A 105 -7.57 -17.60 5.50
CA THR A 105 -6.27 -17.86 4.83
C THR A 105 -6.15 -19.24 4.18
N PRO A 106 -6.62 -20.37 4.78
CA PRO A 106 -6.55 -21.68 4.12
C PRO A 106 -7.33 -21.79 2.80
N ARG A 107 -8.33 -20.94 2.62
CA ARG A 107 -9.16 -20.86 1.41
C ARG A 107 -8.71 -19.74 0.47
N VAL A 108 -8.28 -18.60 1.03
CA VAL A 108 -7.84 -17.41 0.29
C VAL A 108 -6.50 -16.94 0.86
N PRO A 109 -5.36 -17.36 0.26
CA PRO A 109 -4.02 -17.05 0.77
C PRO A 109 -3.73 -15.56 0.95
N ALA A 110 -4.38 -14.69 0.17
CA ALA A 110 -4.27 -13.24 0.30
C ALA A 110 -4.62 -12.71 1.71
N ALA A 111 -5.39 -13.45 2.51
CA ALA A 111 -5.79 -13.04 3.86
C ALA A 111 -4.66 -13.19 4.90
N VAL A 112 -3.57 -13.93 4.61
CA VAL A 112 -2.57 -14.35 5.59
C VAL A 112 -1.97 -13.20 6.40
N TRP A 113 -1.58 -12.12 5.76
CA TRP A 113 -0.96 -10.99 6.45
C TRP A 113 -1.98 -10.19 7.27
N GLY A 114 -3.17 -9.97 6.71
CA GLY A 114 -4.23 -9.26 7.43
C GLY A 114 -4.69 -9.99 8.69
N GLU A 115 -4.81 -11.33 8.66
CA GLU A 115 -5.19 -12.13 9.83
C GLU A 115 -4.07 -12.14 10.89
N ARG A 116 -2.79 -12.22 10.50
CA ARG A 116 -1.66 -12.06 11.42
C ARG A 116 -1.64 -10.67 12.05
N GLU A 117 -1.89 -9.61 11.28
CA GLU A 117 -1.97 -8.24 11.78
C GLU A 117 -3.14 -8.06 12.76
N VAL A 118 -4.30 -8.60 12.48
CA VAL A 118 -5.47 -8.59 13.37
C VAL A 118 -5.14 -9.28 14.70
N ARG A 119 -4.40 -10.38 14.67
CA ARG A 119 -3.92 -11.05 15.86
C ARG A 119 -2.98 -10.16 16.67
N ASP A 120 -1.97 -9.56 16.03
CA ASP A 120 -1.03 -8.66 16.69
C ASP A 120 -1.73 -7.44 17.31
N MET A 121 -2.58 -6.78 16.53
CA MET A 121 -3.14 -5.47 16.88
C MET A 121 -4.34 -5.52 17.82
N TYR A 122 -5.11 -6.62 17.80
CA TYR A 122 -6.35 -6.77 18.57
C TYR A 122 -6.36 -8.00 19.49
N GLY A 123 -5.44 -8.95 19.32
CA GLY A 123 -5.46 -10.23 20.03
C GLY A 123 -6.58 -11.16 19.59
N LEU A 124 -7.18 -10.92 18.42
CA LEU A 124 -8.17 -11.83 17.83
C LEU A 124 -7.46 -13.03 17.21
N ARG A 125 -7.91 -14.24 17.54
CA ARG A 125 -7.23 -15.49 17.17
C ARG A 125 -7.88 -16.14 15.94
N PRO A 126 -7.21 -16.13 14.77
CA PRO A 126 -7.69 -16.85 13.58
C PRO A 126 -7.43 -18.35 13.73
N ILE A 127 -8.50 -19.12 13.91
CA ILE A 127 -8.39 -20.58 14.10
C ILE A 127 -8.14 -21.25 12.75
N GLY A 128 -7.03 -21.99 12.65
CA GLY A 128 -6.58 -22.65 11.43
C GLY A 128 -5.67 -21.79 10.55
N LEU A 129 -5.13 -20.68 11.06
CA LEU A 129 -4.14 -19.87 10.37
C LEU A 129 -2.84 -20.67 10.17
N PRO A 130 -2.30 -20.81 8.93
CA PRO A 130 -1.09 -21.62 8.69
C PRO A 130 0.20 -21.02 9.24
N ASP A 131 0.31 -19.69 9.34
CA ASP A 131 1.47 -18.98 9.88
C ASP A 131 1.05 -18.09 11.04
N GLU A 132 1.31 -18.54 12.25
CA GLU A 132 0.93 -17.83 13.49
C GLU A 132 2.03 -16.90 14.03
N ARG A 133 3.15 -16.73 13.33
CA ARG A 133 4.22 -15.83 13.77
C ARG A 133 3.75 -14.36 13.79
N ARG A 134 4.32 -13.56 14.67
CA ARG A 134 4.09 -12.11 14.69
C ARG A 134 4.42 -11.49 13.34
N LEU A 135 3.64 -10.52 12.92
CA LEU A 135 3.86 -9.80 11.66
C LEU A 135 4.41 -8.39 11.93
N VAL A 136 3.70 -7.60 12.70
CA VAL A 136 3.90 -6.15 12.83
C VAL A 136 4.64 -5.78 14.11
N LEU A 137 4.23 -6.32 15.24
CA LEU A 137 4.79 -5.95 16.54
C LEU A 137 6.24 -6.40 16.70
N PRO A 138 7.10 -5.61 17.38
CA PRO A 138 8.46 -6.02 17.73
C PRO A 138 8.48 -7.33 18.54
N ASP A 139 9.60 -8.06 18.46
CA ASP A 139 9.73 -9.37 19.12
C ASP A 139 9.74 -9.25 20.66
N ASP A 140 10.15 -8.09 21.20
CA ASP A 140 10.14 -7.72 22.61
C ASP A 140 8.81 -7.07 23.09
N TRP A 141 7.77 -7.06 22.26
CA TRP A 141 6.47 -6.49 22.64
C TRP A 141 5.68 -7.44 23.54
N PRO A 142 5.05 -6.98 24.63
CA PRO A 142 4.23 -7.82 25.52
C PRO A 142 3.11 -8.55 24.77
N ASP A 143 2.92 -9.83 25.05
CA ASP A 143 1.95 -10.69 24.37
C ASP A 143 0.49 -10.33 24.65
N ASP A 144 0.22 -9.77 25.82
CA ASP A 144 -1.11 -9.38 26.30
C ASP A 144 -1.52 -7.95 25.88
N LEU A 145 -0.61 -7.22 25.23
CA LEU A 145 -0.84 -5.81 24.86
C LEU A 145 -1.10 -5.66 23.36
N HIS A 146 -2.32 -5.30 23.02
CA HIS A 146 -2.77 -5.14 21.64
C HIS A 146 -3.06 -3.66 21.34
N PRO A 147 -2.19 -2.97 20.58
CA PRO A 147 -2.18 -1.49 20.54
C PRO A 147 -3.43 -0.85 19.95
N LEU A 148 -4.14 -1.51 19.02
CA LEU A 148 -5.34 -0.93 18.41
C LEU A 148 -6.63 -1.16 19.20
N ARG A 149 -6.61 -1.89 20.32
CA ARG A 149 -7.72 -1.86 21.29
C ARG A 149 -7.88 -0.46 21.83
N LYS A 150 -9.13 -0.01 22.00
CA LYS A 150 -9.44 1.36 22.45
C LYS A 150 -8.98 1.64 23.88
N ASP A 151 -8.93 0.61 24.71
CA ASP A 151 -8.55 0.65 26.14
C ASP A 151 -7.11 0.16 26.44
N ALA A 152 -6.33 -0.26 25.43
CA ALA A 152 -5.11 -1.02 25.66
C ALA A 152 -3.93 -0.18 26.20
N MET A 153 -3.71 1.03 25.69
CA MET A 153 -2.54 1.82 26.07
C MET A 153 -2.67 3.31 25.75
N ASP A 154 -1.99 4.13 26.54
CA ASP A 154 -1.70 5.51 26.18
C ASP A 154 -0.56 5.51 25.13
N TYR A 155 -0.81 6.06 23.95
CA TYR A 155 0.17 6.17 22.87
C TYR A 155 1.46 6.93 23.25
N ARG A 156 1.43 7.71 24.35
CA ARG A 156 2.57 8.47 24.89
C ARG A 156 3.50 7.61 25.73
N GLN A 157 3.04 6.43 26.15
CA GLN A 157 3.81 5.53 27.02
C GLN A 157 4.21 4.30 26.21
N ARG A 158 5.52 4.07 26.13
CA ARG A 158 6.01 2.82 25.57
C ARG A 158 5.82 1.71 26.61
N PRO A 159 5.27 0.54 26.22
CA PRO A 159 5.25 -0.60 27.13
C PRO A 159 6.68 -1.04 27.47
N ALA A 160 6.89 -1.53 28.69
CA ALA A 160 8.15 -2.15 29.04
C ALA A 160 8.39 -3.38 28.14
N PRO A 161 9.59 -3.52 27.56
CA PRO A 161 9.91 -4.71 26.79
C PRO A 161 9.87 -5.95 27.70
N THR A 162 9.49 -7.10 27.13
CA THR A 162 9.63 -8.37 27.83
C THR A 162 11.10 -8.71 27.98
N THR A 163 11.48 -9.28 29.13
CA THR A 163 12.88 -9.64 29.44
C THR A 163 13.35 -10.89 28.69
N ASP A 164 12.42 -11.75 28.34
CA ASP A 164 12.68 -12.97 27.57
C ASP A 164 12.38 -12.73 26.09
N VAL A 165 13.35 -12.14 25.39
CA VAL A 165 13.25 -11.92 23.95
C VAL A 165 13.57 -13.21 23.22
N GLU A 166 12.55 -13.94 22.82
CA GLU A 166 12.73 -14.99 21.82
C GLU A 166 13.15 -14.35 20.49
N THR A 167 14.20 -14.89 19.88
CA THR A 167 14.55 -14.50 18.50
C THR A 167 13.41 -14.86 17.57
N TYR A 168 13.07 -13.97 16.64
CA TYR A 168 12.02 -14.23 15.63
C TYR A 168 12.15 -15.63 15.05
N PRO A 169 11.11 -16.47 15.11
CA PRO A 169 11.17 -17.87 14.70
C PRO A 169 11.16 -18.01 13.17
N PHE A 170 12.29 -17.71 12.55
CA PHE A 170 12.46 -17.95 11.11
C PHE A 170 12.23 -19.43 10.78
N GLN A 171 11.65 -19.69 9.62
CA GLN A 171 11.50 -21.05 9.14
C GLN A 171 12.87 -21.71 8.98
N SER A 172 12.94 -23.00 9.29
CA SER A 172 14.10 -23.84 9.00
C SER A 172 13.69 -24.90 7.99
N LEU A 173 14.53 -25.14 6.98
CA LEU A 173 14.34 -26.27 6.07
C LEU A 173 14.85 -27.55 6.77
N ALA A 174 13.95 -28.22 7.47
CA ALA A 174 14.28 -29.47 8.19
C ALA A 174 14.79 -30.51 7.21
N GLY A 175 15.97 -31.12 7.52
CA GLY A 175 16.57 -32.18 6.73
C GLY A 175 17.33 -31.77 5.47
N SER A 176 17.41 -30.46 5.14
CA SER A 176 18.23 -29.99 4.03
C SER A 176 19.64 -29.60 4.48
N LYS A 177 20.64 -29.79 3.59
CA LYS A 177 22.01 -29.26 3.77
C LYS A 177 22.11 -27.78 3.31
N ALA A 178 20.99 -27.10 3.14
CA ALA A 178 20.97 -25.74 2.65
C ALA A 178 21.68 -24.79 3.62
N ASN A 179 22.56 -23.98 3.07
CA ASN A 179 23.18 -22.88 3.80
C ASN A 179 22.20 -21.72 3.90
N VAL A 180 22.35 -20.87 4.92
CA VAL A 180 21.53 -19.65 5.09
C VAL A 180 22.38 -18.44 4.74
N VAL A 181 21.94 -17.67 3.75
CA VAL A 181 22.54 -16.38 3.41
C VAL A 181 21.61 -15.26 3.91
N PRO A 182 22.00 -14.52 4.98
CA PRO A 182 21.18 -13.41 5.48
C PRO A 182 21.43 -12.14 4.66
N ILE A 183 20.34 -11.41 4.35
CA ILE A 183 20.37 -10.05 3.78
C ILE A 183 19.62 -9.13 4.74
N GLY A 184 20.27 -8.09 5.24
CA GLY A 184 19.65 -7.14 6.19
C GLY A 184 19.84 -7.54 7.67
N PRO A 185 19.14 -6.88 8.61
CA PRO A 185 18.08 -5.88 8.38
C PRO A 185 18.51 -4.58 7.71
N LEU A 186 19.78 -4.19 7.80
CA LEU A 186 20.36 -3.06 7.07
C LEU A 186 21.31 -3.60 6.01
N HIS A 187 21.00 -3.36 4.74
CA HIS A 187 21.79 -3.82 3.62
C HIS A 187 21.81 -2.76 2.52
N ILE A 188 22.94 -2.65 1.80
CA ILE A 188 23.14 -1.63 0.76
C ILE A 188 22.18 -1.73 -0.42
N THR A 189 21.62 -2.92 -0.66
CA THR A 189 20.65 -3.19 -1.74
C THR A 189 19.20 -2.94 -1.32
N SER A 190 19.00 -2.50 -0.08
CA SER A 190 17.68 -2.26 0.50
C SER A 190 17.64 -0.81 0.98
N ASP A 191 16.77 0.01 0.39
CA ASP A 191 16.64 1.44 0.76
C ASP A 191 16.17 1.61 2.21
N GLU A 192 15.46 0.62 2.76
CA GLU A 192 14.88 0.61 4.08
C GLU A 192 15.05 -0.79 4.72
N PRO A 193 14.96 -0.91 6.07
CA PRO A 193 15.29 -2.15 6.77
C PRO A 193 14.33 -3.32 6.49
N GLY A 194 14.88 -4.44 6.08
CA GLY A 194 14.20 -5.72 5.95
C GLY A 194 15.19 -6.87 6.13
N HIS A 195 14.84 -7.91 6.86
CA HIS A 195 15.69 -9.07 7.07
C HIS A 195 15.20 -10.26 6.24
N PHE A 196 16.01 -10.66 5.29
CA PHE A 196 15.75 -11.80 4.41
C PHE A 196 16.73 -12.92 4.75
N ARG A 197 16.27 -14.15 4.79
CA ARG A 197 17.06 -15.37 4.89
C ARG A 197 16.85 -16.20 3.65
N LEU A 198 17.88 -16.31 2.84
CA LEU A 198 17.89 -17.13 1.65
C LEU A 198 18.44 -18.51 2.05
N PHE A 199 17.70 -19.56 1.75
CA PHE A 199 18.16 -20.94 1.90
C PHE A 199 18.73 -21.38 0.57
N VAL A 200 20.04 -21.70 0.53
CA VAL A 200 20.76 -21.89 -0.72
C VAL A 200 21.47 -23.26 -0.76
N ASP A 201 21.51 -23.83 -1.98
CA ASP A 201 22.38 -24.96 -2.32
C ASP A 201 23.38 -24.47 -3.38
N GLY A 202 24.64 -24.31 -3.00
CA GLY A 202 25.59 -23.55 -3.81
C GLY A 202 25.17 -22.09 -3.94
N GLU A 203 24.89 -21.64 -5.15
CA GLU A 203 24.38 -20.29 -5.45
C GLU A 203 22.87 -20.25 -5.65
N ASP A 204 22.21 -21.41 -5.78
CA ASP A 204 20.79 -21.49 -6.09
C ASP A 204 19.92 -21.30 -4.84
N ILE A 205 18.95 -20.43 -4.92
CA ILE A 205 17.97 -20.19 -3.85
C ILE A 205 16.89 -21.26 -3.91
N ILE A 206 16.89 -22.15 -2.90
CA ILE A 206 15.87 -23.20 -2.76
C ILE A 206 14.59 -22.62 -2.16
N ASP A 207 14.75 -21.73 -1.17
CA ASP A 207 13.64 -21.09 -0.48
C ASP A 207 14.10 -19.79 0.19
N ALA A 208 13.13 -18.99 0.66
CA ALA A 208 13.39 -17.77 1.39
C ALA A 208 12.36 -17.56 2.50
N ASP A 209 12.81 -16.98 3.60
CA ASP A 209 11.94 -16.44 4.65
C ASP A 209 12.39 -15.02 4.99
N TYR A 210 11.49 -14.18 5.50
CA TYR A 210 11.82 -12.80 5.76
C TYR A 210 11.02 -12.21 6.93
N ARG A 211 11.64 -11.25 7.60
CA ARG A 211 11.05 -10.41 8.64
C ARG A 211 11.08 -8.97 8.18
N LEU A 212 9.91 -8.35 8.16
CA LEU A 212 9.69 -6.94 7.81
C LEU A 212 9.15 -6.18 9.03
N PHE A 213 8.59 -5.02 8.81
CA PHE A 213 7.96 -4.17 9.83
C PHE A 213 8.94 -3.60 10.88
N TYR A 214 10.25 -3.54 10.56
CA TYR A 214 11.24 -2.90 11.42
C TYR A 214 11.00 -1.39 11.59
N VAL A 215 10.30 -0.80 10.67
CA VAL A 215 10.03 0.64 10.58
C VAL A 215 8.54 0.99 10.71
N HIS A 216 7.72 0.20 11.41
CA HIS A 216 6.31 0.48 11.67
C HIS A 216 6.14 1.63 12.70
N ARG A 217 5.43 2.72 12.35
CA ARG A 217 5.29 3.94 13.17
C ARG A 217 4.02 4.05 14.02
N GLY A 218 3.13 3.09 13.99
CA GLY A 218 1.87 3.11 14.74
C GLY A 218 0.93 4.27 14.34
N MET A 219 0.94 4.66 13.06
CA MET A 219 0.23 5.83 12.56
C MET A 219 -1.28 5.72 12.73
N GLU A 220 -1.85 4.53 12.59
CA GLU A 220 -3.28 4.28 12.81
C GLU A 220 -3.68 4.62 14.25
N LYS A 221 -2.92 4.15 15.25
CA LYS A 221 -3.18 4.48 16.65
C LYS A 221 -3.04 5.97 16.94
N LEU A 222 -2.06 6.63 16.33
CA LEU A 222 -1.85 8.08 16.47
C LEU A 222 -3.05 8.86 15.91
N ALA A 223 -3.54 8.48 14.72
CA ALA A 223 -4.70 9.09 14.09
C ALA A 223 -5.97 8.96 14.96
N GLU A 224 -6.20 7.76 15.51
CA GLU A 224 -7.41 7.47 16.29
C GLU A 224 -7.42 8.11 17.68
N THR A 225 -6.25 8.42 18.27
CA THR A 225 -6.18 8.89 19.66
C THR A 225 -5.94 10.39 19.77
N ARG A 226 -5.06 10.95 18.96
CA ARG A 226 -4.59 12.33 19.12
C ARG A 226 -5.15 13.31 18.10
N MET A 227 -5.30 12.88 16.84
CA MET A 227 -5.54 13.77 15.74
C MET A 227 -7.02 13.93 15.42
N GLY A 228 -7.41 15.11 14.95
CA GLY A 228 -8.69 15.33 14.31
C GLY A 228 -8.67 14.81 12.87
N TYR A 229 -9.84 14.54 12.30
CA TYR A 229 -9.95 14.00 10.94
C TYR A 229 -9.24 14.86 9.88
N ASN A 230 -9.21 16.19 10.03
CA ASN A 230 -8.47 17.09 9.13
C ASN A 230 -6.94 16.97 9.28
N GLU A 231 -6.44 16.71 10.49
CA GLU A 231 -5.01 16.59 10.75
C GLU A 231 -4.45 15.29 10.18
N VAL A 232 -5.27 14.23 10.11
CA VAL A 232 -4.88 12.95 9.53
C VAL A 232 -4.59 13.08 8.02
N THR A 233 -5.13 14.06 7.33
CA THR A 233 -4.73 14.36 5.94
C THR A 233 -3.22 14.59 5.82
N PHE A 234 -2.63 15.32 6.77
CA PHE A 234 -1.17 15.55 6.79
C PHE A 234 -0.39 14.34 7.27
N LEU A 235 -0.98 13.53 8.16
CA LEU A 235 -0.37 12.28 8.59
C LEU A 235 -0.32 11.28 7.44
N SER A 236 -1.37 11.19 6.64
CA SER A 236 -1.44 10.28 5.49
C SER A 236 -0.38 10.58 4.42
N ASP A 237 -0.09 11.84 4.13
CA ASP A 237 1.04 12.22 3.27
C ASP A 237 2.40 11.68 3.77
N ARG A 238 2.55 11.44 5.10
CA ARG A 238 3.80 10.99 5.74
C ARG A 238 3.86 9.48 5.94
N VAL A 239 2.86 8.75 5.47
CA VAL A 239 2.94 7.28 5.40
C VAL A 239 4.12 6.87 4.53
N CYS A 240 4.32 7.56 3.42
CA CYS A 240 5.38 7.23 2.46
C CYS A 240 6.17 8.46 1.99
N GLY A 241 7.49 8.31 1.89
CA GLY A 241 8.37 9.33 1.31
C GLY A 241 8.27 9.43 -0.22
N ILE A 242 7.64 8.48 -0.89
CA ILE A 242 7.56 8.38 -2.35
C ILE A 242 6.12 8.59 -2.83
N CYS A 243 5.12 7.89 -2.29
CA CYS A 243 3.71 7.95 -2.70
C CYS A 243 2.80 8.61 -1.65
N GLY A 244 3.26 9.65 -0.96
CA GLY A 244 2.51 10.31 0.10
C GLY A 244 1.25 11.00 -0.39
N PHE A 245 1.28 11.59 -1.57
CA PHE A 245 0.10 12.23 -2.14
C PHE A 245 -1.01 11.22 -2.47
N THR A 246 -0.64 10.04 -2.98
CA THR A 246 -1.58 8.92 -3.18
C THR A 246 -2.28 8.54 -1.88
N HIS A 247 -1.54 8.36 -0.77
CA HIS A 247 -2.12 8.09 0.55
C HIS A 247 -3.06 9.18 0.99
N SER A 248 -2.72 10.44 0.78
CA SER A 248 -3.56 11.54 1.20
C SER A 248 -4.83 11.67 0.33
N VAL A 249 -4.77 11.35 -0.97
CA VAL A 249 -5.96 11.26 -1.83
C VAL A 249 -6.86 10.11 -1.38
N ALA A 250 -6.32 8.92 -1.13
CA ALA A 250 -7.10 7.78 -0.64
C ALA A 250 -7.74 8.08 0.72
N TYR A 251 -7.01 8.71 1.65
CA TYR A 251 -7.55 9.11 2.94
C TYR A 251 -8.67 10.15 2.82
N THR A 252 -8.43 11.27 2.12
CA THR A 252 -9.46 12.31 1.98
C THR A 252 -10.70 11.77 1.30
N SER A 253 -10.54 10.94 0.26
CA SER A 253 -11.67 10.29 -0.42
C SER A 253 -12.46 9.37 0.51
N SER A 254 -11.82 8.65 1.46
CA SER A 254 -12.55 7.80 2.41
C SER A 254 -13.46 8.63 3.34
N VAL A 255 -12.99 9.78 3.78
CA VAL A 255 -13.77 10.71 4.62
C VAL A 255 -14.85 11.43 3.80
N GLU A 256 -14.52 11.87 2.57
CA GLU A 256 -15.45 12.50 1.63
C GLU A 256 -16.62 11.56 1.31
N ASN A 257 -16.33 10.29 1.01
CA ASN A 257 -17.34 9.26 0.76
C ASN A 257 -18.20 9.00 2.01
N ALA A 258 -17.58 8.89 3.20
CA ALA A 258 -18.31 8.67 4.45
C ALA A 258 -19.27 9.81 4.80
N MET A 259 -18.95 11.05 4.39
CA MET A 259 -19.76 12.24 4.65
C MET A 259 -20.63 12.66 3.44
N GLY A 260 -20.54 11.96 2.29
CA GLY A 260 -21.28 12.31 1.08
C GLY A 260 -20.83 13.63 0.42
N ILE A 261 -19.57 14.01 0.62
CA ILE A 261 -19.02 15.28 0.09
C ILE A 261 -18.70 15.14 -1.39
N GLN A 262 -19.25 16.03 -2.21
CA GLN A 262 -18.98 16.09 -3.65
C GLN A 262 -17.83 17.07 -3.94
N VAL A 263 -16.64 16.53 -4.20
CA VAL A 263 -15.45 17.33 -4.50
C VAL A 263 -15.60 18.02 -5.86
N PRO A 264 -15.27 19.34 -6.00
CA PRO A 264 -15.33 20.05 -7.26
C PRO A 264 -14.47 19.39 -8.36
N GLU A 265 -14.97 19.42 -9.58
CA GLU A 265 -14.32 18.76 -10.73
C GLU A 265 -12.89 19.27 -10.98
N ARG A 266 -12.66 20.59 -10.83
CA ARG A 266 -11.34 21.20 -10.95
C ARG A 266 -10.35 20.60 -9.94
N ALA A 267 -10.77 20.46 -8.68
CA ALA A 267 -9.94 19.86 -7.63
C ALA A 267 -9.64 18.39 -7.92
N GLN A 268 -10.63 17.63 -8.40
CA GLN A 268 -10.44 16.22 -8.80
C GLN A 268 -9.43 16.09 -9.95
N MET A 269 -9.50 16.97 -10.96
CA MET A 269 -8.55 16.95 -12.08
C MET A 269 -7.12 17.29 -11.61
N ILE A 270 -6.97 18.28 -10.74
CA ILE A 270 -5.67 18.64 -10.16
C ILE A 270 -5.10 17.47 -9.33
N ARG A 271 -5.94 16.79 -8.53
CA ARG A 271 -5.51 15.59 -7.80
C ARG A 271 -4.93 14.55 -8.77
N SER A 272 -5.61 14.28 -9.89
CA SER A 272 -5.12 13.28 -10.87
C SER A 272 -3.82 13.69 -11.54
N ILE A 273 -3.65 14.96 -11.91
CA ILE A 273 -2.39 15.48 -12.47
C ILE A 273 -1.23 15.27 -11.48
N LEU A 274 -1.44 15.59 -10.21
CA LEU A 274 -0.40 15.47 -9.18
C LEU A 274 -0.08 14.02 -8.84
N LEU A 275 -1.06 13.10 -8.92
CA LEU A 275 -0.84 11.66 -8.79
C LEU A 275 0.07 11.14 -9.91
N GLU A 276 -0.10 11.62 -11.15
CA GLU A 276 0.76 11.22 -12.25
C GLU A 276 2.16 11.85 -12.17
N VAL A 277 2.30 13.07 -11.63
CA VAL A 277 3.63 13.65 -11.30
C VAL A 277 4.34 12.79 -10.23
N GLU A 278 3.60 12.29 -9.24
CA GLU A 278 4.13 11.38 -8.22
C GLU A 278 4.51 10.02 -8.83
N ARG A 279 3.72 9.49 -9.78
CA ARG A 279 4.03 8.26 -10.50
C ARG A 279 5.32 8.37 -11.30
N LEU A 280 5.52 9.47 -12.05
CA LEU A 280 6.77 9.74 -12.78
C LEU A 280 7.98 9.67 -11.86
N HIS A 281 7.94 10.39 -10.76
CA HIS A 281 9.01 10.43 -9.78
C HIS A 281 9.35 9.03 -9.23
N SER A 282 8.33 8.22 -8.96
CA SER A 282 8.48 6.88 -8.39
C SER A 282 9.02 5.88 -9.41
N HIS A 283 8.44 5.83 -10.61
CA HIS A 283 8.89 4.88 -11.63
C HIS A 283 10.32 5.17 -12.12
N LEU A 284 10.69 6.44 -12.27
CA LEU A 284 12.05 6.81 -12.64
C LEU A 284 13.07 6.47 -11.55
N LEU A 285 12.67 6.50 -10.27
CA LEU A 285 13.50 5.98 -9.17
C LEU A 285 13.73 4.48 -9.33
N ASN A 286 12.66 3.70 -9.53
CA ASN A 286 12.77 2.24 -9.64
C ASN A 286 13.55 1.80 -10.88
N LEU A 287 13.33 2.44 -12.03
CA LEU A 287 14.08 2.16 -13.27
C LEU A 287 15.57 2.48 -13.10
N GLY A 288 15.90 3.57 -12.40
CA GLY A 288 17.28 3.89 -12.06
C GLY A 288 17.93 2.83 -11.16
N LEU A 289 17.26 2.43 -10.07
CA LEU A 289 17.74 1.36 -9.18
C LEU A 289 17.89 0.02 -9.92
N ALA A 290 16.97 -0.31 -10.83
CA ALA A 290 17.10 -1.52 -11.66
C ALA A 290 18.37 -1.48 -12.52
N CYS A 291 18.72 -0.32 -13.11
CA CYS A 291 20.00 -0.14 -13.82
C CYS A 291 21.19 -0.46 -12.92
N HIS A 292 21.18 0.03 -11.68
CA HIS A 292 22.25 -0.24 -10.71
C HIS A 292 22.37 -1.74 -10.40
N PHE A 293 21.24 -2.42 -10.13
CA PHE A 293 21.25 -3.85 -9.82
C PHE A 293 21.70 -4.75 -10.97
N VAL A 294 21.54 -4.34 -12.21
CA VAL A 294 22.07 -5.08 -13.39
C VAL A 294 23.50 -4.66 -13.75
N GLY A 295 24.11 -3.74 -12.98
CA GLY A 295 25.48 -3.27 -13.21
C GLY A 295 25.60 -2.20 -14.30
N PHE A 296 24.51 -1.43 -14.55
CA PHE A 296 24.48 -0.33 -15.52
C PHE A 296 24.41 1.03 -14.80
N ASP A 297 25.49 1.41 -14.09
CA ASP A 297 25.51 2.62 -13.27
C ASP A 297 25.36 3.93 -14.07
N SER A 298 25.80 3.98 -15.32
CA SER A 298 25.54 5.14 -16.19
C SER A 298 24.05 5.35 -16.42
N GLY A 299 23.28 4.28 -16.62
CA GLY A 299 21.82 4.33 -16.70
C GLY A 299 21.18 4.81 -15.40
N PHE A 300 21.64 4.28 -14.25
CA PHE A 300 21.22 4.75 -12.93
C PHE A 300 21.33 6.27 -12.79
N MET A 301 22.50 6.82 -13.08
CA MET A 301 22.74 8.27 -12.99
C MET A 301 21.85 9.08 -13.94
N GLN A 302 21.61 8.58 -15.15
CA GLN A 302 20.77 9.27 -16.14
C GLN A 302 19.28 9.24 -15.76
N PHE A 303 18.76 8.11 -15.27
CA PHE A 303 17.38 8.06 -14.77
C PHE A 303 17.17 9.00 -13.58
N PHE A 304 18.14 9.10 -12.66
CA PHE A 304 18.09 10.05 -11.56
C PHE A 304 18.14 11.50 -12.03
N ARG A 305 18.95 11.82 -13.06
CA ARG A 305 18.98 13.14 -13.68
C ARG A 305 17.63 13.51 -14.31
N VAL A 306 17.02 12.60 -15.06
CA VAL A 306 15.71 12.85 -15.68
C VAL A 306 14.62 12.95 -14.62
N ARG A 307 14.72 12.13 -13.56
CA ARG A 307 13.81 12.20 -12.40
C ARG A 307 13.77 13.59 -11.75
N GLU A 308 14.87 14.35 -11.76
CA GLU A 308 14.88 15.73 -11.24
C GLU A 308 13.90 16.64 -11.98
N GLN A 309 13.56 16.36 -13.24
CA GLN A 309 12.53 17.12 -13.96
C GLN A 309 11.15 16.88 -13.36
N SER A 310 10.82 15.65 -12.93
CA SER A 310 9.55 15.38 -12.22
C SER A 310 9.48 16.07 -10.86
N MET A 311 10.61 16.17 -10.15
CA MET A 311 10.71 16.93 -8.90
C MET A 311 10.52 18.43 -9.13
N LYS A 312 11.01 18.94 -10.27
CA LYS A 312 10.80 20.33 -10.69
C LYS A 312 9.36 20.60 -11.08
N MET A 313 8.69 19.66 -11.76
CA MET A 313 7.23 19.76 -12.01
C MET A 313 6.46 19.83 -10.69
N ALA A 314 6.78 18.98 -9.74
CA ALA A 314 6.17 19.03 -8.42
C ALA A 314 6.37 20.41 -7.76
N GLU A 315 7.59 20.97 -7.80
CA GLU A 315 7.90 22.28 -7.23
C GLU A 315 7.09 23.41 -7.89
N ILE A 316 6.95 23.42 -9.20
CA ILE A 316 6.16 24.39 -9.95
C ILE A 316 4.69 24.32 -9.54
N LEU A 317 4.11 23.12 -9.56
CA LEU A 317 2.68 22.91 -9.33
C LEU A 317 2.29 23.04 -7.84
N THR A 318 3.20 22.73 -6.92
CA THR A 318 2.86 22.62 -5.49
C THR A 318 3.60 23.59 -4.58
N GLY A 319 4.71 24.16 -5.04
CA GLY A 319 5.62 25.00 -4.26
C GLY A 319 6.65 24.19 -3.47
N ALA A 320 6.67 22.86 -3.60
CA ALA A 320 7.65 21.97 -2.95
C ALA A 320 8.04 20.82 -3.86
N ARG A 321 9.23 20.27 -3.66
CA ARG A 321 9.71 19.11 -4.44
C ARG A 321 8.91 17.82 -4.23
N LYS A 322 8.07 17.80 -3.20
CA LYS A 322 7.09 16.74 -2.89
C LYS A 322 5.68 17.31 -2.91
N THR A 323 4.73 16.50 -3.28
CA THR A 323 3.32 16.83 -3.43
C THR A 323 2.54 16.84 -2.10
N TYR A 324 3.21 17.11 -0.96
CA TYR A 324 2.62 17.03 0.37
C TYR A 324 1.79 18.26 0.77
N GLY A 325 0.80 18.04 1.63
CA GLY A 325 0.03 19.10 2.28
C GLY A 325 -0.96 19.83 1.39
N LEU A 326 -1.33 19.25 0.24
CA LEU A 326 -2.21 19.90 -0.74
C LEU A 326 -3.66 19.49 -0.63
N ASN A 327 -3.93 18.24 -0.28
CA ASN A 327 -5.29 17.75 -0.15
C ASN A 327 -6.00 18.40 1.06
N LEU A 328 -7.26 18.71 0.85
CA LEU A 328 -8.24 19.04 1.88
C LEU A 328 -9.39 18.06 1.76
N ILE A 329 -10.10 17.82 2.84
CA ILE A 329 -11.40 17.16 2.76
C ILE A 329 -12.36 18.11 2.06
N GLY A 330 -12.90 17.65 0.93
CA GLY A 330 -13.73 18.44 0.03
C GLY A 330 -12.99 19.27 -1.03
N GLY A 331 -11.66 19.07 -1.21
CA GLY A 331 -10.94 19.81 -2.25
C GLY A 331 -9.41 19.76 -2.21
N ILE A 332 -8.79 20.83 -2.71
CA ILE A 332 -7.35 21.00 -2.79
C ILE A 332 -6.95 22.44 -2.44
N ARG A 333 -5.75 22.65 -1.88
CA ARG A 333 -5.29 23.96 -1.34
C ARG A 333 -4.74 24.92 -2.37
N ARG A 334 -4.18 24.43 -3.46
CA ARG A 334 -3.47 25.23 -4.45
C ARG A 334 -4.04 25.01 -5.84
N ASP A 335 -4.21 26.10 -6.57
CA ASP A 335 -4.59 26.09 -7.98
C ASP A 335 -3.36 25.99 -8.89
N ILE A 336 -3.59 25.54 -10.11
CA ILE A 336 -2.59 25.52 -11.19
C ILE A 336 -2.82 26.77 -12.05
N MET A 337 -1.86 27.69 -12.02
CA MET A 337 -1.91 28.92 -12.81
C MET A 337 -1.44 28.66 -14.24
N LYS A 338 -1.79 29.56 -15.16
CA LYS A 338 -1.45 29.43 -16.58
C LYS A 338 0.06 29.31 -16.82
N ASP A 339 0.85 30.08 -16.06
CA ASP A 339 2.31 30.05 -16.20
C ASP A 339 2.90 28.73 -15.67
N ASP A 340 2.37 28.19 -14.55
CA ASP A 340 2.74 26.88 -14.01
C ASP A 340 2.44 25.77 -15.02
N MET A 341 1.26 25.83 -15.65
CA MET A 341 0.85 24.92 -16.70
C MET A 341 1.82 24.92 -17.88
N LEU A 342 2.15 26.13 -18.43
CA LEU A 342 3.05 26.26 -19.57
C LEU A 342 4.47 25.77 -19.26
N GLN A 343 4.97 26.03 -18.05
CA GLN A 343 6.28 25.53 -17.62
C GLN A 343 6.29 24.01 -17.49
N THR A 344 5.24 23.43 -16.89
CA THR A 344 5.10 21.98 -16.73
C THR A 344 5.01 21.27 -18.07
N LEU A 345 4.24 21.80 -19.04
CA LEU A 345 4.14 21.25 -20.39
C LEU A 345 5.50 21.24 -21.13
N ARG A 346 6.31 22.30 -20.98
CA ARG A 346 7.67 22.33 -21.56
C ARG A 346 8.57 21.26 -20.94
N LEU A 347 8.53 21.11 -19.62
CA LEU A 347 9.29 20.07 -18.93
C LEU A 347 8.83 18.67 -19.33
N ALA A 348 7.52 18.44 -19.50
CA ALA A 348 6.98 17.16 -19.94
C ALA A 348 7.48 16.79 -21.35
N ALA A 349 7.45 17.74 -22.29
CA ALA A 349 7.97 17.54 -23.65
C ALA A 349 9.48 17.26 -23.66
N GLN A 350 10.27 17.99 -22.86
CA GLN A 350 11.70 17.75 -22.71
C GLN A 350 11.97 16.36 -22.11
N MET A 351 11.29 16.01 -21.01
CA MET A 351 11.42 14.71 -20.36
C MET A 351 11.08 13.57 -21.32
N ARG A 352 9.99 13.70 -22.09
CA ARG A 352 9.60 12.70 -23.09
C ARG A 352 10.71 12.45 -24.11
N SER A 353 11.31 13.51 -24.65
CA SER A 353 12.41 13.40 -25.62
C SER A 353 13.64 12.69 -25.03
N GLU A 354 14.04 13.08 -23.81
CA GLU A 354 15.20 12.45 -23.15
C GLU A 354 14.96 10.99 -22.76
N LEU A 355 13.71 10.66 -22.39
CA LEU A 355 13.33 9.29 -21.99
C LEU A 355 13.28 8.32 -23.18
N VAL A 356 12.94 8.76 -24.38
CA VAL A 356 12.96 7.89 -25.57
C VAL A 356 14.37 7.31 -25.77
N ASP A 357 15.40 8.18 -25.79
CA ASP A 357 16.79 7.75 -25.97
C ASP A 357 17.28 6.89 -24.79
N LEU A 358 16.94 7.29 -23.56
CA LEU A 358 17.39 6.59 -22.35
C LEU A 358 16.77 5.20 -22.22
N VAL A 359 15.50 5.04 -22.58
CA VAL A 359 14.81 3.75 -22.56
C VAL A 359 15.35 2.84 -23.66
N ASP A 360 15.63 3.37 -24.86
CA ASP A 360 16.24 2.59 -25.94
C ASP A 360 17.62 2.06 -25.52
N ILE A 361 18.45 2.89 -24.90
CA ILE A 361 19.74 2.48 -24.34
C ILE A 361 19.56 1.41 -23.25
N LEU A 362 18.60 1.57 -22.33
CA LEU A 362 18.33 0.59 -21.27
C LEU A 362 17.97 -0.77 -21.86
N LEU A 363 17.01 -0.80 -22.78
CA LEU A 363 16.49 -2.05 -23.37
C LEU A 363 17.49 -2.71 -24.33
N SER A 364 18.35 -1.94 -25.00
CA SER A 364 19.41 -2.47 -25.88
C SER A 364 20.67 -2.90 -25.12
N THR A 365 20.78 -2.59 -23.82
CA THR A 365 21.92 -3.01 -22.99
C THR A 365 21.84 -4.50 -22.70
N PRO A 366 22.83 -5.33 -23.13
CA PRO A 366 22.76 -6.80 -22.99
C PRO A 366 22.58 -7.26 -21.54
N ASN A 367 23.21 -6.58 -20.57
CA ASN A 367 23.06 -6.90 -19.15
C ASN A 367 21.61 -6.77 -18.67
N THR A 368 20.84 -5.83 -19.21
CA THR A 368 19.44 -5.63 -18.81
C THR A 368 18.61 -6.86 -19.16
N GLU A 369 18.71 -7.34 -20.40
CA GLU A 369 18.00 -8.51 -20.85
C GLU A 369 18.47 -9.78 -20.13
N GLN A 370 19.79 -10.04 -20.12
CA GLN A 370 20.38 -11.24 -19.53
C GLN A 370 20.13 -11.40 -18.03
N ARG A 371 20.04 -10.29 -17.29
CA ARG A 371 19.84 -10.28 -15.84
C ARG A 371 18.37 -10.15 -15.42
N SER A 372 17.44 -9.89 -16.33
CA SER A 372 16.04 -9.64 -15.97
C SER A 372 15.02 -10.57 -16.64
N VAL A 373 15.33 -11.11 -17.84
CA VAL A 373 14.46 -12.07 -18.51
C VAL A 373 14.52 -13.44 -17.81
N GLY A 374 13.36 -13.96 -17.46
CA GLY A 374 13.22 -15.21 -16.72
C GLY A 374 13.58 -15.14 -15.23
N VAL A 375 14.12 -14.02 -14.76
CA VAL A 375 14.54 -13.82 -13.36
C VAL A 375 13.36 -13.32 -12.52
N GLY A 376 13.22 -13.86 -11.30
CA GLY A 376 12.18 -13.45 -10.35
C GLY A 376 10.77 -13.65 -10.88
N ARG A 377 10.52 -14.80 -11.49
CA ARG A 377 9.24 -15.13 -12.09
C ARG A 377 8.12 -15.22 -11.06
N LEU A 378 7.03 -14.50 -11.29
CA LEU A 378 5.81 -14.55 -10.49
C LEU A 378 4.71 -15.22 -11.33
N ASP A 379 4.38 -16.44 -10.97
CA ASP A 379 3.31 -17.19 -11.63
C ASP A 379 1.98 -16.45 -11.55
N PRO A 380 1.20 -16.36 -12.66
CA PRO A 380 -0.08 -15.65 -12.68
C PRO A 380 -1.09 -16.14 -11.65
N GLN A 381 -1.14 -17.45 -11.38
CA GLN A 381 -2.05 -18.00 -10.38
C GLN A 381 -1.61 -17.62 -8.95
N VAL A 382 -0.30 -17.66 -8.68
CA VAL A 382 0.24 -17.20 -7.38
C VAL A 382 -0.04 -15.71 -7.19
N ALA A 383 0.16 -14.90 -8.23
CA ALA A 383 -0.16 -13.47 -8.18
C ALA A 383 -1.65 -13.21 -7.88
N ARG A 384 -2.54 -14.04 -8.45
CA ARG A 384 -3.98 -14.02 -8.21
C ARG A 384 -4.30 -14.45 -6.79
N ASP A 385 -3.78 -15.57 -6.32
CA ASP A 385 -4.09 -16.16 -5.01
C ASP A 385 -3.68 -15.26 -3.84
N TYR A 386 -2.66 -14.41 -4.04
CA TYR A 386 -2.19 -13.43 -3.06
C TYR A 386 -2.69 -12.01 -3.30
N SER A 387 -3.56 -11.78 -4.26
CA SER A 387 -4.08 -10.44 -4.60
C SER A 387 -2.99 -9.41 -4.85
N ASN A 388 -1.96 -9.74 -5.62
CA ASN A 388 -0.94 -8.77 -6.00
C ASN A 388 -1.54 -7.60 -6.78
N VAL A 389 -0.85 -6.47 -6.75
CA VAL A 389 -1.35 -5.21 -7.32
C VAL A 389 -0.26 -4.48 -8.12
N GLY A 390 -0.68 -3.53 -8.95
CA GLY A 390 0.21 -2.64 -9.69
C GLY A 390 1.06 -3.34 -10.75
N PRO A 391 2.29 -2.86 -11.01
CA PRO A 391 3.19 -3.46 -12.00
C PRO A 391 3.52 -4.94 -11.73
N MET A 392 3.39 -5.41 -10.49
CA MET A 392 3.57 -6.82 -10.14
C MET A 392 2.55 -7.71 -10.85
N ILE A 393 1.28 -7.35 -10.75
CA ILE A 393 0.19 -8.13 -11.34
C ILE A 393 0.09 -7.91 -12.85
N ARG A 394 0.34 -6.68 -13.33
CA ARG A 394 0.35 -6.36 -14.76
C ARG A 394 1.53 -7.01 -15.51
N GLY A 395 2.68 -7.13 -14.85
CA GLY A 395 3.82 -7.91 -15.37
C GLY A 395 3.65 -9.42 -15.29
N SER A 396 2.52 -9.91 -14.75
CA SER A 396 2.15 -11.33 -14.63
C SER A 396 0.85 -11.65 -15.38
N GLY A 397 0.53 -10.91 -16.43
CA GLY A 397 -0.56 -11.21 -17.38
C GLY A 397 -1.96 -10.75 -16.96
N HIS A 398 -2.14 -10.13 -15.79
CA HIS A 398 -3.47 -9.70 -15.34
C HIS A 398 -3.79 -8.25 -15.71
N ARG A 399 -5.01 -8.03 -16.19
CA ARG A 399 -5.53 -6.72 -16.62
C ARG A 399 -6.23 -6.03 -15.45
N ARG A 400 -5.44 -5.38 -14.58
CA ARG A 400 -5.96 -4.70 -13.40
C ARG A 400 -5.27 -3.36 -13.17
N ASP A 401 -6.08 -2.28 -13.10
CA ASP A 401 -5.62 -0.93 -12.75
C ASP A 401 -6.81 -0.16 -12.15
N THR A 402 -6.69 0.28 -10.92
CA THR A 402 -7.78 0.95 -10.19
C THR A 402 -8.23 2.25 -10.87
N ARG A 403 -7.36 2.91 -11.65
CA ARG A 403 -7.74 4.10 -12.46
C ARG A 403 -8.81 3.78 -13.50
N LEU A 404 -8.83 2.52 -14.01
CA LEU A 404 -9.78 2.02 -15.03
C LEU A 404 -10.90 1.19 -14.41
N ASP A 405 -10.58 0.42 -13.36
CA ASP A 405 -11.53 -0.49 -12.74
C ASP A 405 -12.49 0.23 -11.81
N HIS A 406 -12.00 1.19 -11.04
CA HIS A 406 -12.78 2.06 -10.17
C HIS A 406 -12.31 3.51 -10.33
N PRO A 407 -12.70 4.20 -11.42
CA PRO A 407 -12.22 5.55 -11.69
C PRO A 407 -12.51 6.49 -10.52
N PHE A 408 -11.47 7.10 -9.99
CA PHE A 408 -11.50 8.05 -8.88
C PHE A 408 -10.91 9.39 -9.29
N ALA A 409 -11.11 10.44 -8.51
CA ALA A 409 -10.69 11.80 -8.84
C ALA A 409 -11.11 12.17 -10.28
N GLY A 410 -10.20 12.67 -11.13
CA GLY A 410 -10.47 13.03 -12.52
C GLY A 410 -10.26 11.90 -13.56
N TYR A 411 -9.89 10.69 -13.14
CA TYR A 411 -9.45 9.63 -14.07
C TYR A 411 -10.51 9.17 -15.07
N ALA A 412 -11.80 9.27 -14.76
CA ALA A 412 -12.85 8.94 -15.72
C ALA A 412 -12.80 9.77 -17.03
N LYS A 413 -12.08 10.91 -17.02
CA LYS A 413 -11.94 11.84 -18.15
C LYS A 413 -10.53 11.87 -18.72
N LEU A 414 -9.61 11.08 -18.22
CA LEU A 414 -8.20 11.07 -18.59
C LEU A 414 -7.83 9.85 -19.45
N PRO A 415 -6.88 9.97 -20.39
CA PRO A 415 -6.50 8.89 -21.28
C PRO A 415 -5.57 7.89 -20.61
N VAL A 416 -6.10 7.07 -19.70
CA VAL A 416 -5.34 6.02 -19.03
C VAL A 416 -5.19 4.82 -19.97
N GLU A 417 -3.96 4.42 -20.23
CA GLU A 417 -3.62 3.25 -21.02
C GLU A 417 -3.13 2.11 -20.12
N LEU A 418 -3.69 0.93 -20.31
CA LEU A 418 -3.32 -0.27 -19.56
C LEU A 418 -2.21 -1.02 -20.30
N CYS A 419 -1.07 -1.20 -19.66
CA CYS A 419 0.00 -2.06 -20.13
C CYS A 419 0.01 -3.39 -19.36
N VAL A 420 0.05 -4.49 -20.08
CA VAL A 420 0.13 -5.84 -19.51
C VAL A 420 1.20 -6.62 -20.25
N GLU A 421 2.02 -7.35 -19.51
CA GLU A 421 3.11 -8.19 -20.00
C GLU A 421 2.96 -9.62 -19.47
N ASP A 422 3.27 -10.61 -20.30
CA ASP A 422 3.04 -12.03 -20.01
C ASP A 422 4.31 -12.80 -19.60
N GLY A 423 5.49 -12.14 -19.61
CA GLY A 423 6.76 -12.78 -19.22
C GLY A 423 6.85 -13.15 -17.75
N CYS A 424 6.06 -12.51 -16.90
CA CYS A 424 5.95 -12.79 -15.46
C CYS A 424 7.24 -12.53 -14.66
N ASP A 425 8.25 -11.90 -15.23
CA ASP A 425 9.60 -11.72 -14.71
C ASP A 425 9.94 -10.25 -14.41
N VAL A 426 11.17 -10.00 -13.98
CA VAL A 426 11.67 -8.64 -13.74
C VAL A 426 11.56 -7.77 -14.99
N TYR A 427 11.93 -8.31 -16.17
CA TYR A 427 11.91 -7.58 -17.41
C TYR A 427 10.50 -7.08 -17.77
N SER A 428 9.50 -7.93 -17.61
CA SER A 428 8.08 -7.60 -17.81
C SER A 428 7.64 -6.46 -16.88
N ARG A 429 8.03 -6.52 -15.59
CA ARG A 429 7.73 -5.46 -14.64
C ARG A 429 8.41 -4.13 -14.97
N LEU A 430 9.62 -4.15 -15.55
CA LEU A 430 10.30 -2.95 -16.04
C LEU A 430 9.57 -2.35 -17.24
N LYS A 431 9.15 -3.17 -18.22
CA LYS A 431 8.39 -2.70 -19.39
C LYS A 431 7.06 -2.05 -18.99
N VAL A 432 6.33 -2.64 -18.05
CA VAL A 432 5.10 -2.04 -17.52
C VAL A 432 5.38 -0.64 -16.96
N ARG A 433 6.44 -0.47 -16.16
CA ARG A 433 6.79 0.86 -15.58
C ARG A 433 7.22 1.86 -16.65
N ILE A 434 7.98 1.43 -17.65
CA ILE A 434 8.37 2.28 -18.77
C ILE A 434 7.12 2.81 -19.49
N HIS A 435 6.20 1.92 -19.83
CA HIS A 435 4.95 2.31 -20.47
C HIS A 435 4.15 3.30 -19.60
N GLU A 436 4.03 3.03 -18.31
CA GLU A 436 3.32 3.91 -17.37
C GLU A 436 3.98 5.30 -17.24
N VAL A 437 5.30 5.41 -17.37
CA VAL A 437 5.99 6.73 -17.42
C VAL A 437 5.52 7.54 -18.63
N PHE A 438 5.47 6.94 -19.81
CA PHE A 438 5.01 7.65 -21.01
C PHE A 438 3.51 7.97 -20.96
N ASN A 439 2.69 7.06 -20.45
CA ASN A 439 1.26 7.31 -20.26
C ASN A 439 1.03 8.44 -19.24
N SER A 440 1.79 8.46 -18.12
CA SER A 440 1.70 9.55 -17.13
C SER A 440 2.03 10.92 -17.73
N LEU A 441 3.04 11.01 -18.58
CA LEU A 441 3.33 12.25 -19.32
C LEU A 441 2.15 12.67 -20.21
N GLY A 442 1.52 11.72 -20.91
CA GLY A 442 0.32 11.99 -21.73
C GLY A 442 -0.88 12.44 -20.89
N ILE A 443 -1.09 11.81 -19.73
CA ILE A 443 -2.16 12.19 -18.79
C ILE A 443 -1.94 13.59 -18.23
N ILE A 444 -0.70 13.93 -17.84
CA ILE A 444 -0.35 15.27 -17.34
C ILE A 444 -0.60 16.32 -18.43
N GLU A 445 -0.12 16.07 -19.65
CA GLU A 445 -0.30 16.97 -20.80
C GLU A 445 -1.78 17.20 -21.11
N PHE A 446 -2.56 16.13 -21.22
CA PHE A 446 -3.99 16.20 -21.48
C PHE A 446 -4.76 16.87 -20.33
N GLY A 447 -4.47 16.50 -19.08
CA GLY A 447 -5.13 17.02 -17.89
C GLY A 447 -4.90 18.52 -17.71
N LEU A 448 -3.68 19.02 -17.96
CA LEU A 448 -3.36 20.45 -17.92
C LEU A 448 -4.09 21.23 -19.02
N GLN A 449 -4.17 20.68 -20.24
CA GLN A 449 -4.84 21.33 -21.38
C GLN A 449 -6.37 21.31 -21.23
N SER A 450 -6.94 20.33 -20.58
CA SER A 450 -8.39 20.15 -20.37
C SER A 450 -8.85 20.53 -18.95
N LEU A 451 -8.02 21.24 -18.17
CA LEU A 451 -8.31 21.59 -16.79
C LEU A 451 -9.59 22.46 -16.70
N PRO A 452 -10.69 21.95 -16.08
CA PRO A 452 -11.95 22.67 -16.02
C PRO A 452 -11.85 23.92 -15.14
N SER A 453 -12.68 24.90 -15.39
CA SER A 453 -12.87 26.04 -14.48
C SER A 453 -13.75 25.62 -13.29
N GLY A 454 -13.61 26.29 -12.15
CA GLY A 454 -14.45 26.03 -10.99
C GLY A 454 -13.72 26.22 -9.66
N PRO A 455 -14.40 25.96 -8.53
CA PRO A 455 -13.82 26.08 -7.22
C PRO A 455 -12.80 24.97 -6.93
N LEU A 456 -11.91 25.23 -5.97
CA LEU A 456 -10.90 24.26 -5.52
C LEU A 456 -11.36 23.40 -4.35
N ALA A 457 -12.40 23.84 -3.64
CA ALA A 457 -12.95 23.12 -2.50
C ALA A 457 -14.45 23.47 -2.37
N VAL A 458 -15.16 22.65 -1.61
CA VAL A 458 -16.54 22.94 -1.21
C VAL A 458 -16.58 24.07 -0.19
N ASP A 459 -17.66 24.85 -0.18
CA ASP A 459 -17.82 25.99 0.76
C ASP A 459 -18.08 25.55 2.21
N GLY A 460 -18.44 24.28 2.42
CA GLY A 460 -18.67 23.68 3.73
C GLY A 460 -19.36 22.33 3.61
N PHE A 461 -19.33 21.59 4.71
CA PHE A 461 -20.01 20.30 4.84
C PHE A 461 -20.35 20.02 6.31
N THR A 462 -21.29 19.09 6.54
CA THR A 462 -21.66 18.66 7.89
C THR A 462 -20.85 17.42 8.27
N TYR A 463 -20.21 17.46 9.42
CA TYR A 463 -19.55 16.29 10.00
C TYR A 463 -20.59 15.29 10.49
N ILE A 464 -20.48 14.05 10.05
CA ILE A 464 -21.37 12.96 10.43
C ILE A 464 -20.54 11.96 11.26
N PRO A 465 -20.78 11.80 12.59
CA PRO A 465 -20.09 10.81 13.41
C PRO A 465 -20.55 9.39 13.07
N HIS A 466 -19.64 8.42 13.29
CA HIS A 466 -19.86 6.98 13.08
C HIS A 466 -20.25 6.59 11.65
N SER A 467 -20.04 7.47 10.68
CA SER A 467 -20.12 7.13 9.26
C SER A 467 -18.79 6.57 8.77
N PHE A 468 -18.85 5.63 7.84
CA PHE A 468 -17.64 5.00 7.31
C PHE A 468 -17.72 4.78 5.80
N ALA A 469 -16.58 4.81 5.15
CA ALA A 469 -16.44 4.46 3.74
C ALA A 469 -15.01 4.14 3.38
N LEU A 470 -14.86 3.59 2.17
CA LEU A 470 -13.60 3.31 1.51
C LEU A 470 -13.17 4.53 0.68
N GLY A 471 -11.87 4.82 0.70
CA GLY A 471 -11.20 5.67 -0.26
C GLY A 471 -10.00 4.92 -0.84
N PHE A 472 -9.68 5.18 -2.09
CA PHE A 472 -8.66 4.45 -2.79
C PHE A 472 -7.99 5.31 -3.86
N ALA A 473 -6.79 4.90 -4.24
CA ALA A 473 -6.04 5.47 -5.36
C ALA A 473 -5.08 4.42 -5.92
N GLU A 474 -4.72 4.55 -7.20
CA GLU A 474 -3.67 3.72 -7.81
C GLU A 474 -2.32 4.38 -7.58
N ALA A 475 -1.56 3.91 -6.60
CA ALA A 475 -0.17 4.30 -6.40
C ALA A 475 0.72 3.76 -7.54
N PRO A 476 1.97 4.24 -7.69
CA PRO A 476 2.93 3.67 -8.64
C PRO A 476 3.17 2.17 -8.46
N ARG A 477 2.93 1.65 -7.26
CA ARG A 477 3.10 0.24 -6.87
C ARG A 477 1.84 -0.59 -6.93
N GLY A 478 0.69 0.04 -7.22
CA GLY A 478 -0.64 -0.58 -7.25
C GLY A 478 -1.64 0.14 -6.36
N ASP A 479 -2.83 -0.42 -6.17
CA ASP A 479 -3.88 0.20 -5.39
C ASP A 479 -3.44 0.46 -3.93
N ASP A 480 -3.85 1.60 -3.43
CA ASP A 480 -3.69 2.06 -2.06
C ASP A 480 -5.08 2.27 -1.47
N ILE A 481 -5.38 1.59 -0.39
CA ILE A 481 -6.73 1.51 0.16
C ILE A 481 -6.74 2.10 1.56
N HIS A 482 -7.59 3.10 1.76
CA HIS A 482 -7.90 3.65 3.06
C HIS A 482 -9.36 3.42 3.42
N TRP A 483 -9.60 2.93 4.60
CA TRP A 483 -10.93 2.84 5.18
C TRP A 483 -10.98 3.71 6.42
N SER A 484 -11.98 4.58 6.52
CA SER A 484 -12.14 5.51 7.64
C SER A 484 -13.54 5.41 8.22
N MET A 485 -13.62 5.36 9.54
CA MET A 485 -14.85 5.56 10.31
C MET A 485 -14.68 6.82 11.15
N THR A 486 -15.58 7.76 10.99
CA THR A 486 -15.65 8.97 11.80
C THR A 486 -16.08 8.61 13.22
N GLY A 487 -15.63 9.38 14.18
CA GLY A 487 -15.97 9.20 15.60
C GLY A 487 -16.54 10.49 16.20
N ASP A 488 -16.67 10.55 17.51
CA ASP A 488 -17.11 11.74 18.21
C ASP A 488 -16.06 12.86 18.19
N ASN A 489 -16.50 14.10 18.40
CA ASN A 489 -15.64 15.27 18.54
C ASN A 489 -14.66 15.50 17.38
N GLN A 490 -15.11 15.26 16.16
CA GLN A 490 -14.31 15.43 14.94
C GLN A 490 -13.02 14.60 14.92
N LYS A 491 -13.01 13.45 15.57
CA LYS A 491 -11.93 12.46 15.53
C LYS A 491 -12.30 11.28 14.66
N LEU A 492 -11.32 10.46 14.33
CA LEU A 492 -11.59 9.18 13.72
C LEU A 492 -11.86 8.12 14.80
N PHE A 493 -12.89 7.32 14.59
CA PHE A 493 -13.10 6.11 15.37
C PHE A 493 -12.12 5.03 14.94
N ARG A 494 -11.92 4.88 13.61
CA ARG A 494 -10.96 3.94 13.03
C ARG A 494 -10.40 4.50 11.73
N TRP A 495 -9.12 4.30 11.52
CA TRP A 495 -8.45 4.51 10.24
C TRP A 495 -7.60 3.31 9.89
N ARG A 496 -7.90 2.67 8.76
CA ARG A 496 -7.06 1.62 8.16
C ARG A 496 -6.36 2.18 6.94
N CYS A 497 -5.04 2.05 6.91
CA CYS A 497 -4.19 2.41 5.78
C CYS A 497 -3.49 1.15 5.26
N ARG A 498 -3.78 0.74 4.02
CA ARG A 498 -3.11 -0.38 3.35
C ARG A 498 -2.43 0.10 2.08
N ALA A 499 -1.11 0.12 2.10
CA ALA A 499 -0.29 0.44 0.94
C ALA A 499 -0.16 -0.73 -0.02
N ALA A 500 0.06 -0.45 -1.31
CA ALA A 500 0.20 -1.46 -2.37
C ALA A 500 1.26 -2.53 -2.06
N THR A 501 2.42 -2.13 -1.55
CA THR A 501 3.52 -3.06 -1.23
C THR A 501 3.13 -4.11 -0.19
N TYR A 502 2.21 -3.79 0.74
CA TYR A 502 1.69 -4.75 1.72
C TYR A 502 1.07 -5.98 1.04
N ALA A 503 0.33 -5.80 -0.06
CA ALA A 503 -0.28 -6.88 -0.83
C ALA A 503 0.75 -7.66 -1.68
N ASN A 504 1.88 -7.03 -2.05
CA ASN A 504 2.88 -7.64 -2.92
C ASN A 504 3.92 -8.48 -2.16
N TRP A 505 4.26 -8.13 -0.93
CA TRP A 505 5.27 -8.82 -0.12
C TRP A 505 5.08 -10.34 0.02
N PRO A 506 3.86 -10.87 0.26
CA PRO A 506 3.68 -12.31 0.48
C PRO A 506 4.17 -13.19 -0.66
N THR A 507 4.27 -12.65 -1.89
CA THR A 507 4.73 -13.40 -3.08
C THR A 507 6.24 -13.41 -3.29
N LEU A 508 7.01 -12.61 -2.55
CA LEU A 508 8.46 -12.53 -2.71
C LEU A 508 9.15 -13.89 -2.62
N ARG A 509 8.72 -14.74 -1.68
CA ARG A 509 9.26 -16.08 -1.51
C ARG A 509 9.18 -16.93 -2.79
N TYR A 510 8.09 -16.81 -3.53
CA TYR A 510 7.88 -17.55 -4.78
C TYR A 510 8.76 -17.01 -5.90
N MET A 511 8.99 -15.70 -5.94
CA MET A 511 9.86 -15.08 -6.95
C MET A 511 11.34 -15.37 -6.72
N LEU A 512 11.78 -15.57 -5.48
CA LEU A 512 13.18 -15.86 -5.15
C LEU A 512 13.58 -17.30 -5.46
N ARG A 513 12.67 -18.26 -5.34
CA ARG A 513 12.96 -19.68 -5.58
C ARG A 513 13.43 -19.93 -7.01
N GLY A 514 14.49 -20.76 -7.14
CA GLY A 514 15.04 -21.15 -8.43
C GLY A 514 15.89 -20.07 -9.13
N ASN A 515 16.20 -18.97 -8.42
CA ASN A 515 17.13 -17.95 -8.88
C ASN A 515 18.43 -18.01 -8.06
N THR A 516 19.46 -17.27 -8.46
CA THR A 516 20.72 -17.21 -7.73
C THR A 516 20.73 -16.14 -6.65
N VAL A 517 21.65 -16.25 -5.68
CA VAL A 517 21.84 -15.22 -4.64
C VAL A 517 22.11 -13.85 -5.25
N SER A 518 22.84 -13.80 -6.38
CA SER A 518 23.15 -12.55 -7.08
C SER A 518 21.94 -11.87 -7.72
N ASP A 519 20.83 -12.59 -7.95
CA ASP A 519 19.59 -12.06 -8.51
C ASP A 519 18.66 -11.49 -7.43
N ALA A 520 18.84 -11.88 -6.17
CA ALA A 520 17.96 -11.51 -5.08
C ALA A 520 17.77 -9.97 -4.94
N PRO A 521 18.82 -9.11 -5.02
CA PRO A 521 18.64 -7.67 -4.96
C PRO A 521 17.74 -7.12 -6.08
N LEU A 522 17.93 -7.60 -7.31
CA LEU A 522 17.12 -7.20 -8.45
C LEU A 522 15.67 -7.67 -8.32
N ILE A 523 15.45 -8.91 -7.86
CA ILE A 523 14.11 -9.47 -7.63
C ILE A 523 13.37 -8.64 -6.56
N ILE A 524 14.03 -8.39 -5.41
CA ILE A 524 13.47 -7.55 -4.33
C ILE A 524 13.18 -6.14 -4.86
N GLY A 525 14.15 -5.53 -5.56
CA GLY A 525 14.01 -4.19 -6.15
C GLY A 525 12.88 -4.10 -7.19
N SER A 526 12.61 -5.18 -7.93
CA SER A 526 11.55 -5.22 -8.93
C SER A 526 10.13 -5.19 -8.34
N LEU A 527 9.97 -5.62 -7.08
CA LEU A 527 8.74 -5.45 -6.32
C LEU A 527 8.47 -3.96 -6.03
N ASP A 528 9.50 -3.11 -6.11
CA ASP A 528 9.48 -1.69 -5.76
C ASP A 528 9.05 -1.50 -4.29
N PRO A 529 9.79 -2.09 -3.34
CA PRO A 529 9.36 -2.18 -1.97
C PRO A 529 9.32 -0.80 -1.29
N CYS A 530 8.22 -0.52 -0.59
CA CYS A 530 8.12 0.62 0.30
C CYS A 530 7.97 0.13 1.74
N TYR A 531 9.09 0.05 2.44
CA TYR A 531 9.13 -0.37 3.85
C TYR A 531 8.51 0.71 4.75
N SER A 532 8.61 2.00 4.38
CA SER A 532 8.01 3.11 5.13
C SER A 532 6.51 2.98 5.29
N CYS A 533 5.83 2.32 4.35
CA CYS A 533 4.40 2.02 4.47
C CYS A 533 4.12 1.02 5.60
N THR A 534 5.15 0.43 6.20
CA THR A 534 5.09 -0.61 7.25
C THR A 534 5.77 -0.26 8.59
N ASP A 535 6.07 0.87 8.94
CA ASP A 535 7.10 1.67 9.63
C ASP A 535 7.25 1.67 11.18
N ARG A 536 8.49 1.41 11.73
CA ARG A 536 9.05 1.89 13.03
C ARG A 536 10.57 1.91 13.02
N MET A 537 11.20 2.92 13.69
CA MET A 537 12.66 2.98 13.80
C MET A 537 13.16 2.41 15.13
N THR A 538 14.08 1.44 15.07
CA THR A 538 14.85 0.92 16.21
C THR A 538 16.32 1.27 16.01
N ILE A 539 16.94 1.93 17.01
CA ILE A 539 18.39 2.20 17.01
C ILE A 539 19.08 1.04 17.73
N VAL A 540 19.98 0.35 17.03
CA VAL A 540 20.82 -0.71 17.61
C VAL A 540 22.21 -0.18 17.84
N ASP A 541 22.68 -0.14 19.10
CA ASP A 541 24.10 0.11 19.40
C ASP A 541 24.90 -1.18 19.16
N VAL A 542 25.50 -1.27 17.98
CA VAL A 542 26.27 -2.44 17.53
C VAL A 542 27.47 -2.75 18.45
N ARG A 543 28.00 -1.73 19.16
CA ARG A 543 29.17 -1.91 20.05
C ARG A 543 28.78 -2.51 21.40
N LYS A 544 27.57 -2.21 21.89
CA LYS A 544 27.09 -2.67 23.20
C LYS A 544 26.18 -3.90 23.12
N ARG A 545 25.81 -4.35 21.92
CA ARG A 545 24.79 -5.40 21.70
C ARG A 545 23.46 -5.13 22.44
N GLN A 546 23.14 -3.85 22.65
CA GLN A 546 21.92 -3.40 23.27
C GLN A 546 21.08 -2.61 22.28
N SER A 547 19.82 -2.96 22.12
CA SER A 547 18.85 -2.13 21.41
C SER A 547 18.32 -1.07 22.37
N ILE A 548 18.53 0.20 22.03
CA ILE A 548 17.99 1.34 22.77
C ILE A 548 17.01 2.05 21.87
N ILE A 549 15.76 2.18 22.31
CA ILE A 549 14.80 3.06 21.64
C ILE A 549 14.89 4.42 22.27
N VAL A 550 15.31 5.39 21.45
CA VAL A 550 15.52 6.76 21.89
C VAL A 550 14.39 7.64 21.33
N PRO A 551 13.72 8.47 22.13
CA PRO A 551 12.76 9.46 21.66
C PRO A 551 13.41 10.41 20.64
N TYR A 552 12.65 10.87 19.64
CA TYR A 552 13.13 11.76 18.57
C TYR A 552 13.93 12.97 19.11
N LYS A 553 13.46 13.60 20.19
CA LYS A 553 14.19 14.72 20.84
C LYS A 553 15.57 14.35 21.38
N GLU A 554 15.79 13.12 21.79
CA GLU A 554 17.11 12.67 22.23
C GLU A 554 18.02 12.35 21.04
N ILE A 555 17.48 11.88 19.92
CA ILE A 555 18.21 11.69 18.65
C ILE A 555 18.67 13.06 18.13
N GLU A 556 17.78 14.04 18.15
CA GLU A 556 18.08 15.41 17.74
C GLU A 556 19.18 16.02 18.63
N ARG A 557 19.07 15.88 19.95
CA ARG A 557 20.08 16.30 20.91
C ARG A 557 21.43 15.61 20.69
N TYR A 558 21.41 14.29 20.46
CA TYR A 558 22.61 13.51 20.16
C TYR A 558 23.28 13.94 18.85
N GLY A 559 22.50 14.24 17.82
CA GLY A 559 22.97 14.79 16.55
C GLY A 559 23.63 16.16 16.71
N ILE A 560 23.03 17.06 17.51
CA ILE A 560 23.54 18.39 17.79
C ILE A 560 24.84 18.31 18.62
N GLU A 561 24.86 17.47 19.67
CA GLU A 561 26.04 17.28 20.53
C GLU A 561 27.24 16.69 19.75
N ARG A 562 26.97 15.80 18.79
CA ARG A 562 28.02 15.21 17.94
C ARG A 562 28.56 16.19 16.90
N LYS A 563 27.72 17.08 16.36
CA LYS A 563 28.12 18.13 15.44
C LYS A 563 29.06 19.17 16.08
N ASN A 564 28.92 19.34 17.39
CA ASN A 564 29.73 20.30 18.17
C ASN A 564 30.99 19.70 18.81
N LYS A 565 31.28 18.42 18.62
CA LYS A 565 32.54 17.79 19.05
C LYS A 565 33.53 17.83 17.90
N PRO A 566 34.72 18.42 18.09
CA PRO A 566 35.79 18.30 17.09
C PRO A 566 36.20 16.82 16.94
N PHE A 567 36.53 16.41 15.74
CA PHE A 567 37.01 15.08 15.38
C PHE A 567 38.25 14.69 16.12
#